data_766444cc0529586bff0de104c421529e
#
_entry.id   766444cc0529586bff0de104c421529e
#
_cell.length_a   1.000
_cell.length_b   1.000
_cell.length_c   1.000
_cell.angle_alpha   90.00
_cell.angle_beta   90.00
_cell.angle_gamma   90.00
#
_symmetry.space_group_name_H-M   'P 1'
#
loop_
_entity.id
_entity.type
_entity.pdbx_description
1 polymer ?
#
loop_
_entity_poly.entity_id
_entity_poly.type
_entity_poly.pdbx_seq_one_letter_code
_entity_poly.pdbx_strand_id
1 'polypeptide(L)'
;MKQLKELLFGVQIEATQGRTDVSIQAIAFDSRQVQQGDLFVAIVGDAVDGHAYIQKAVDNGAIAVVGEEKPQDFANDIVWIETRNSRAALAILASNYYDQPSKDLKLIGVTGTNGKTTTTSLLYRLFELAGFATGLLSTIVVKYLSKEIPATHTTPDPLQINAYLRAMVDAGVEFCFMEVSSHGIAQDRIKGLVFTGGVFTNLSHDHLDYHKSFTAYRDVKKQFFDHLPKSAFALINADDKNGKFMLQNCVAKQYSFGLNNYADYQAKVLETQFSGMLLQLNQQEVWSTLVGQFNASNLLVVFAVAHMMDLEEMETLSLISTLKNVKGRFQTFTTPHKATVIVDYAHTPDALENVLKTISKIRTKNETLITLSLIHI
;
A
#
# COMPACT_ATOMS: atom_id res chain seq x y z
N MET A 1 -23.69 15.21 -3.17
CA MET A 1 -24.75 14.21 -3.42
C MET A 1 -24.58 13.64 -4.80
N LYS A 2 -24.70 12.32 -4.96
CA LYS A 2 -24.62 11.62 -6.26
C LYS A 2 -25.84 10.71 -6.44
N GLN A 3 -26.21 10.47 -7.68
CA GLN A 3 -27.30 9.52 -8.00
C GLN A 3 -26.82 8.09 -7.76
N LEU A 4 -27.64 7.26 -7.12
CA LEU A 4 -27.29 5.87 -6.86
C LEU A 4 -26.88 5.10 -8.14
N LYS A 5 -27.57 5.33 -9.26
CA LYS A 5 -27.23 4.74 -10.56
C LYS A 5 -25.80 5.06 -11.04
N GLU A 6 -25.27 6.24 -10.70
CA GLU A 6 -23.92 6.66 -11.04
C GLU A 6 -22.89 5.94 -10.13
N LEU A 7 -23.23 5.77 -8.86
CA LEU A 7 -22.41 5.02 -7.90
C LEU A 7 -22.31 3.54 -8.25
N LEU A 8 -23.37 2.97 -8.82
CA LEU A 8 -23.44 1.56 -9.20
C LEU A 8 -22.67 1.22 -10.48
N PHE A 9 -22.11 2.20 -11.19
CA PHE A 9 -21.35 1.94 -12.41
C PHE A 9 -20.17 1.01 -12.14
N GLY A 10 -20.12 -0.13 -12.84
CA GLY A 10 -19.06 -1.14 -12.68
C GLY A 10 -19.25 -2.09 -11.49
N VAL A 11 -20.27 -1.91 -10.64
CA VAL A 11 -20.66 -2.89 -9.61
C VAL A 11 -21.31 -4.10 -10.27
N GLN A 12 -20.92 -5.31 -9.85
CA GLN A 12 -21.58 -6.54 -10.29
C GLN A 12 -22.89 -6.73 -9.52
N ILE A 13 -24.00 -6.42 -10.18
CA ILE A 13 -25.34 -6.47 -9.60
C ILE A 13 -26.03 -7.78 -10.04
N GLU A 14 -26.58 -8.53 -9.08
CA GLU A 14 -27.38 -9.74 -9.32
C GLU A 14 -28.87 -9.39 -9.39
N ALA A 15 -29.36 -8.54 -8.48
CA ALA A 15 -30.76 -8.12 -8.44
C ALA A 15 -30.88 -6.68 -7.89
N THR A 16 -31.98 -6.03 -8.27
CA THR A 16 -32.32 -4.69 -7.78
C THR A 16 -33.80 -4.62 -7.43
N GLN A 17 -34.11 -4.03 -6.26
CA GLN A 17 -35.46 -3.66 -5.88
C GLN A 17 -35.51 -2.17 -5.60
N GLY A 18 -36.55 -1.49 -6.08
CA GLY A 18 -36.72 -0.03 -5.93
C GLY A 18 -36.05 0.78 -7.05
N ARG A 19 -36.11 2.10 -6.93
CA ARG A 19 -35.62 3.03 -7.94
C ARG A 19 -34.18 3.42 -7.66
N THR A 20 -33.33 3.38 -8.66
CA THR A 20 -31.91 3.75 -8.56
C THR A 20 -31.62 5.23 -8.89
N ASP A 21 -32.64 6.01 -9.21
CA ASP A 21 -32.56 7.44 -9.46
C ASP A 21 -32.75 8.29 -8.17
N VAL A 22 -32.35 7.73 -7.03
CA VAL A 22 -32.31 8.41 -5.73
C VAL A 22 -30.94 9.05 -5.48
N SER A 23 -30.95 10.20 -4.79
CA SER A 23 -29.71 10.93 -4.42
C SER A 23 -29.15 10.39 -3.12
N ILE A 24 -27.90 9.95 -3.12
CA ILE A 24 -27.15 9.45 -1.96
C ILE A 24 -26.33 10.58 -1.36
N GLN A 25 -26.40 10.75 -0.05
CA GLN A 25 -25.62 11.76 0.69
C GLN A 25 -24.20 11.26 0.97
N ALA A 26 -24.08 10.08 1.57
CA ALA A 26 -22.81 9.42 1.85
C ALA A 26 -22.94 7.90 1.73
N ILE A 27 -21.80 7.21 1.80
CA ILE A 27 -21.73 5.74 1.85
C ILE A 27 -21.20 5.33 3.21
N ALA A 28 -21.86 4.39 3.87
CA ALA A 28 -21.44 3.82 5.13
C ALA A 28 -21.44 2.28 5.08
N PHE A 29 -20.51 1.65 5.78
CA PHE A 29 -20.48 0.20 6.03
C PHE A 29 -20.48 -0.14 7.53
N ASP A 30 -20.51 0.88 8.38
CA ASP A 30 -20.80 0.79 9.81
C ASP A 30 -22.17 1.41 10.08
N SER A 31 -23.15 0.58 10.50
CA SER A 31 -24.52 1.02 10.74
C SER A 31 -24.65 2.17 11.76
N ARG A 32 -23.66 2.33 12.65
CA ARG A 32 -23.61 3.41 13.67
C ARG A 32 -23.30 4.78 13.07
N GLN A 33 -22.69 4.80 11.86
CA GLN A 33 -22.29 6.03 11.15
C GLN A 33 -23.32 6.45 10.11
N VAL A 34 -24.33 5.62 9.84
CA VAL A 34 -25.40 5.91 8.87
C VAL A 34 -26.22 7.11 9.33
N GLN A 35 -26.48 8.01 8.38
CA GLN A 35 -27.35 9.18 8.53
C GLN A 35 -28.46 9.17 7.47
N GLN A 36 -29.42 10.10 7.63
CA GLN A 36 -30.54 10.22 6.69
C GLN A 36 -30.06 10.46 5.25
N GLY A 37 -30.49 9.63 4.33
CA GLY A 37 -30.15 9.73 2.90
C GLY A 37 -28.90 8.98 2.47
N ASP A 38 -28.29 8.19 3.37
CA ASP A 38 -27.08 7.42 3.07
C ASP A 38 -27.37 6.10 2.35
N LEU A 39 -26.34 5.60 1.69
CA LEU A 39 -26.23 4.22 1.19
C LEU A 39 -25.50 3.39 2.23
N PHE A 40 -26.10 2.34 2.74
CA PHE A 40 -25.44 1.36 3.59
C PHE A 40 -24.93 0.16 2.77
N VAL A 41 -23.68 -0.24 2.99
CA VAL A 41 -23.13 -1.47 2.39
C VAL A 41 -22.93 -2.53 3.48
N ALA A 42 -23.74 -3.57 3.47
CA ALA A 42 -23.65 -4.70 4.37
C ALA A 42 -22.54 -5.64 3.93
N ILE A 43 -21.34 -5.49 4.50
CA ILE A 43 -20.18 -6.32 4.16
C ILE A 43 -20.11 -7.56 5.02
N VAL A 44 -19.77 -8.72 4.42
CA VAL A 44 -19.40 -9.93 5.15
C VAL A 44 -17.99 -9.73 5.71
N GLY A 45 -17.90 -9.36 7.00
CA GLY A 45 -16.63 -9.14 7.69
C GLY A 45 -15.98 -10.43 8.15
N ASP A 46 -14.70 -10.37 8.57
CA ASP A 46 -13.97 -11.55 9.08
C ASP A 46 -14.47 -12.00 10.46
N ALA A 47 -14.96 -11.06 11.27
CA ALA A 47 -15.48 -11.32 12.63
C ALA A 47 -16.99 -11.07 12.77
N VAL A 48 -17.56 -10.20 11.94
CA VAL A 48 -18.96 -9.76 12.06
C VAL A 48 -19.56 -9.63 10.66
N ASP A 49 -20.76 -10.19 10.50
CA ASP A 49 -21.54 -10.03 9.26
C ASP A 49 -22.39 -8.75 9.34
N GLY A 50 -22.14 -7.83 8.41
CA GLY A 50 -22.85 -6.56 8.29
C GLY A 50 -24.34 -6.70 7.99
N HIS A 51 -24.77 -7.85 7.43
CA HIS A 51 -26.19 -8.11 7.13
C HIS A 51 -27.04 -8.10 8.40
N ALA A 52 -26.50 -8.51 9.56
CA ALA A 52 -27.19 -8.43 10.84
C ALA A 52 -27.56 -7.00 11.27
N TYR A 53 -26.99 -5.99 10.64
CA TYR A 53 -27.18 -4.58 11.00
C TYR A 53 -27.96 -3.78 9.97
N ILE A 54 -28.52 -4.44 8.94
CA ILE A 54 -29.29 -3.78 7.87
C ILE A 54 -30.48 -2.99 8.46
N GLN A 55 -31.29 -3.63 9.32
CA GLN A 55 -32.43 -2.96 9.94
C GLN A 55 -32.00 -1.70 10.72
N LYS A 56 -30.91 -1.80 11.50
CA LYS A 56 -30.37 -0.67 12.23
C LYS A 56 -29.92 0.47 11.31
N ALA A 57 -29.32 0.14 10.17
CA ALA A 57 -28.92 1.14 9.17
C ALA A 57 -30.14 1.84 8.56
N VAL A 58 -31.21 1.08 8.27
CA VAL A 58 -32.50 1.64 7.80
C VAL A 58 -33.12 2.53 8.85
N ASP A 59 -33.17 2.11 10.11
CA ASP A 59 -33.69 2.90 11.23
C ASP A 59 -32.90 4.21 11.44
N ASN A 60 -31.62 4.22 11.14
CA ASN A 60 -30.74 5.39 11.17
C ASN A 60 -30.86 6.29 9.92
N GLY A 61 -31.65 5.88 8.90
CA GLY A 61 -31.96 6.71 7.74
C GLY A 61 -31.30 6.30 6.42
N ALA A 62 -30.79 5.08 6.31
CA ALA A 62 -30.35 4.56 5.02
C ALA A 62 -31.54 4.47 4.06
N ILE A 63 -31.40 5.01 2.85
CA ILE A 63 -32.42 4.96 1.78
C ILE A 63 -32.11 3.91 0.72
N ALA A 64 -30.91 3.36 0.75
CA ALA A 64 -30.47 2.26 -0.11
C ALA A 64 -29.52 1.34 0.65
N VAL A 65 -29.56 0.05 0.33
CA VAL A 65 -28.70 -0.96 0.92
C VAL A 65 -28.09 -1.81 -0.19
N VAL A 66 -26.78 -2.09 -0.09
CA VAL A 66 -26.06 -3.07 -0.91
C VAL A 66 -25.67 -4.24 -0.01
N GLY A 67 -25.95 -5.47 -0.42
CA GLY A 67 -25.61 -6.67 0.35
C GLY A 67 -25.60 -7.93 -0.51
N GLU A 68 -25.25 -9.07 0.10
CA GLU A 68 -25.16 -10.36 -0.57
C GLU A 68 -26.45 -11.19 -0.38
N GLU A 69 -27.14 -10.98 0.74
CA GLU A 69 -28.39 -11.66 1.06
C GLU A 69 -29.45 -10.66 1.54
N LYS A 70 -30.60 -10.64 0.86
CA LYS A 70 -31.70 -9.76 1.21
C LYS A 70 -32.46 -10.30 2.42
N PRO A 71 -32.70 -9.51 3.49
CA PRO A 71 -33.57 -9.90 4.60
C PRO A 71 -35.00 -10.20 4.13
N GLN A 72 -35.66 -11.18 4.75
CA GLN A 72 -37.04 -11.56 4.40
C GLN A 72 -38.04 -10.43 4.61
N ASP A 73 -37.88 -9.66 5.70
CA ASP A 73 -38.77 -8.57 6.09
C ASP A 73 -38.19 -7.20 5.65
N PHE A 74 -37.50 -7.14 4.49
CA PHE A 74 -36.89 -5.90 4.00
C PHE A 74 -37.95 -4.90 3.56
N ALA A 75 -37.85 -3.66 4.03
CA ALA A 75 -38.80 -2.59 3.76
C ALA A 75 -38.88 -2.26 2.25
N ASN A 76 -40.12 -2.10 1.74
CA ASN A 76 -40.35 -1.91 0.29
C ASN A 76 -40.01 -0.49 -0.21
N ASP A 77 -39.88 0.49 0.67
CA ASP A 77 -39.52 1.87 0.38
C ASP A 77 -38.00 2.12 0.35
N ILE A 78 -37.22 1.12 0.73
CA ILE A 78 -35.75 1.16 0.71
C ILE A 78 -35.26 0.46 -0.56
N VAL A 79 -34.26 1.04 -1.23
CA VAL A 79 -33.63 0.43 -2.41
C VAL A 79 -32.73 -0.72 -1.96
N TRP A 80 -32.91 -1.90 -2.55
CA TRP A 80 -32.04 -3.04 -2.36
C TRP A 80 -31.22 -3.33 -3.61
N ILE A 81 -29.90 -3.50 -3.44
CA ILE A 81 -28.97 -3.91 -4.49
C ILE A 81 -28.27 -5.19 -4.03
N GLU A 82 -28.50 -6.27 -4.74
CA GLU A 82 -27.86 -7.55 -4.47
C GLU A 82 -26.56 -7.69 -5.27
N THR A 83 -25.51 -8.15 -4.62
CA THR A 83 -24.19 -8.39 -5.21
C THR A 83 -23.60 -9.69 -4.66
N ARG A 84 -22.69 -10.33 -5.42
CA ARG A 84 -21.97 -11.52 -4.95
C ARG A 84 -20.82 -11.23 -3.99
N ASN A 85 -20.33 -10.00 -3.97
CA ASN A 85 -19.20 -9.60 -3.16
C ASN A 85 -19.38 -8.14 -2.72
N SER A 86 -19.89 -7.98 -1.52
CA SER A 86 -20.19 -6.67 -0.93
C SER A 86 -18.94 -5.84 -0.64
N ARG A 87 -17.78 -6.48 -0.34
CA ARG A 87 -16.50 -5.78 -0.18
C ARG A 87 -16.03 -5.16 -1.50
N ALA A 88 -16.10 -5.94 -2.59
CA ALA A 88 -15.78 -5.44 -3.92
C ALA A 88 -16.75 -4.33 -4.37
N ALA A 89 -18.03 -4.47 -4.06
CA ALA A 89 -19.04 -3.46 -4.33
C ALA A 89 -18.71 -2.16 -3.58
N LEU A 90 -18.40 -2.23 -2.26
CA LEU A 90 -18.00 -1.07 -1.46
C LEU A 90 -16.83 -0.31 -2.08
N ALA A 91 -15.81 -1.03 -2.56
CA ALA A 91 -14.62 -0.41 -3.14
C ALA A 91 -14.93 0.34 -4.46
N ILE A 92 -15.76 -0.24 -5.33
CA ILE A 92 -16.19 0.41 -6.58
C ILE A 92 -17.09 1.62 -6.28
N LEU A 93 -18.06 1.45 -5.36
CA LEU A 93 -18.95 2.52 -4.91
C LEU A 93 -18.15 3.71 -4.33
N ALA A 94 -17.14 3.42 -3.49
CA ALA A 94 -16.24 4.42 -2.92
C ALA A 94 -15.49 5.18 -4.03
N SER A 95 -14.90 4.44 -4.99
CA SER A 95 -14.21 5.05 -6.14
C SER A 95 -15.13 5.98 -6.92
N ASN A 96 -16.36 5.54 -7.24
CA ASN A 96 -17.34 6.35 -7.97
C ASN A 96 -17.82 7.54 -7.14
N TYR A 97 -18.00 7.39 -5.82
CA TYR A 97 -18.44 8.46 -4.93
C TYR A 97 -17.45 9.63 -4.90
N TYR A 98 -16.16 9.33 -4.93
CA TYR A 98 -15.07 10.32 -4.94
C TYR A 98 -14.54 10.66 -6.34
N ASP A 99 -15.32 10.41 -7.43
CA ASP A 99 -14.97 10.74 -8.81
C ASP A 99 -13.69 10.04 -9.32
N GLN A 100 -13.48 8.79 -8.88
CA GLN A 100 -12.38 7.94 -9.34
C GLN A 100 -11.00 8.61 -9.24
N PRO A 101 -10.60 9.14 -8.07
CA PRO A 101 -9.46 10.05 -7.93
C PRO A 101 -8.12 9.41 -8.31
N SER A 102 -8.01 8.08 -8.26
CA SER A 102 -6.81 7.35 -8.69
C SER A 102 -6.50 7.48 -10.19
N LYS A 103 -7.43 8.04 -11.00
CA LYS A 103 -7.21 8.33 -12.42
C LYS A 103 -6.58 9.72 -12.66
N ASP A 104 -6.69 10.60 -11.68
CA ASP A 104 -6.28 12.00 -11.77
C ASP A 104 -4.88 12.26 -11.21
N LEU A 105 -4.21 11.22 -10.67
CA LEU A 105 -2.84 11.25 -10.18
C LEU A 105 -2.10 9.95 -10.53
N LYS A 106 -0.78 9.94 -10.45
CA LYS A 106 0.05 8.75 -10.66
C LYS A 106 0.14 7.94 -9.37
N LEU A 107 -0.69 6.90 -9.23
CA LEU A 107 -0.72 6.03 -8.06
C LEU A 107 0.24 4.85 -8.23
N ILE A 108 1.25 4.74 -7.37
CA ILE A 108 2.20 3.62 -7.33
C ILE A 108 1.98 2.81 -6.05
N GLY A 109 1.66 1.52 -6.21
CA GLY A 109 1.45 0.59 -5.12
C GLY A 109 2.70 -0.25 -4.83
N VAL A 110 3.06 -0.39 -3.55
CA VAL A 110 4.18 -1.23 -3.11
C VAL A 110 3.66 -2.36 -2.23
N THR A 111 3.86 -3.61 -2.65
CA THR A 111 3.51 -4.80 -1.89
C THR A 111 4.73 -5.67 -1.61
N GLY A 112 4.61 -6.57 -0.64
CA GLY A 112 5.63 -7.48 -0.19
C GLY A 112 5.51 -7.76 1.31
N THR A 113 6.36 -8.61 1.87
CA THR A 113 6.43 -8.81 3.33
C THR A 113 7.14 -7.62 3.97
N ASN A 114 8.38 -7.37 3.60
CA ASN A 114 9.25 -6.34 4.15
C ASN A 114 9.54 -5.24 3.12
N GLY A 115 9.92 -4.04 3.58
CA GLY A 115 10.38 -2.93 2.75
C GLY A 115 9.28 -1.99 2.25
N LYS A 116 7.99 -2.31 2.35
CA LYS A 116 6.88 -1.45 1.87
C LYS A 116 6.98 -0.01 2.39
N THR A 117 6.96 0.16 3.70
CA THR A 117 7.00 1.49 4.35
C THR A 117 8.26 2.28 4.00
N THR A 118 9.41 1.61 4.00
CA THR A 118 10.67 2.27 3.63
C THR A 118 10.62 2.73 2.18
N THR A 119 10.25 1.85 1.26
CA THR A 119 10.20 2.16 -0.17
C THR A 119 9.21 3.27 -0.48
N THR A 120 7.97 3.21 0.02
CA THR A 120 6.97 4.25 -0.23
C THR A 120 7.37 5.59 0.37
N SER A 121 7.96 5.60 1.57
CA SER A 121 8.43 6.82 2.21
C SER A 121 9.62 7.45 1.49
N LEU A 122 10.56 6.64 1.00
CA LEU A 122 11.70 7.11 0.22
C LEU A 122 11.27 7.64 -1.15
N LEU A 123 10.33 6.96 -1.83
CA LEU A 123 9.72 7.46 -3.07
C LEU A 123 9.02 8.81 -2.85
N TYR A 124 8.16 8.89 -1.83
CA TYR A 124 7.51 10.13 -1.45
C TYR A 124 8.55 11.26 -1.28
N ARG A 125 9.62 11.00 -0.51
CA ARG A 125 10.62 12.02 -0.23
C ARG A 125 11.46 12.38 -1.46
N LEU A 126 11.83 11.42 -2.29
CA LEU A 126 12.59 11.68 -3.51
C LEU A 126 11.82 12.57 -4.48
N PHE A 127 10.54 12.24 -4.75
CA PHE A 127 9.71 13.03 -5.65
C PHE A 127 9.37 14.42 -5.08
N GLU A 128 9.21 14.53 -3.75
CA GLU A 128 9.07 15.84 -3.08
C GLU A 128 10.35 16.69 -3.28
N LEU A 129 11.53 16.09 -3.14
CA LEU A 129 12.82 16.77 -3.38
C LEU A 129 13.03 17.13 -4.86
N ALA A 130 12.51 16.34 -5.77
CA ALA A 130 12.48 16.62 -7.22
C ALA A 130 11.46 17.71 -7.60
N GLY A 131 10.72 18.27 -6.63
CA GLY A 131 9.81 19.39 -6.85
C GLY A 131 8.37 19.01 -7.17
N PHE A 132 8.00 17.73 -7.14
CA PHE A 132 6.63 17.28 -7.38
C PHE A 132 5.76 17.38 -6.13
N ALA A 133 4.49 17.69 -6.32
CA ALA A 133 3.48 17.56 -5.28
C ALA A 133 3.17 16.05 -5.06
N THR A 134 3.51 15.55 -3.87
CA THR A 134 3.46 14.12 -3.56
C THR A 134 2.50 13.77 -2.44
N GLY A 135 1.96 12.55 -2.50
CA GLY A 135 1.13 11.92 -1.48
C GLY A 135 1.73 10.59 -1.01
N LEU A 136 1.46 10.22 0.24
CA LEU A 136 1.88 8.98 0.87
C LEU A 136 0.72 8.36 1.64
N LEU A 137 0.43 7.08 1.37
CA LEU A 137 -0.46 6.23 2.16
C LEU A 137 0.37 5.07 2.74
N SER A 138 0.73 5.14 4.01
CA SER A 138 1.64 4.17 4.64
C SER A 138 1.12 3.63 5.98
N THR A 139 1.79 2.64 6.53
CA THR A 139 1.51 2.09 7.87
C THR A 139 1.64 3.13 8.98
N ILE A 140 2.50 4.13 8.81
CA ILE A 140 2.83 5.11 9.85
C ILE A 140 1.93 6.34 9.72
N VAL A 141 1.73 6.82 8.50
CA VAL A 141 1.15 8.14 8.25
C VAL A 141 0.53 8.21 6.86
N VAL A 142 -0.54 8.99 6.75
CA VAL A 142 -1.04 9.55 5.49
C VAL A 142 -0.49 10.97 5.39
N LYS A 143 0.20 11.27 4.29
CA LYS A 143 0.88 12.57 4.13
C LYS A 143 0.69 13.12 2.73
N TYR A 144 0.43 14.42 2.62
CA TYR A 144 0.44 15.17 1.36
C TYR A 144 0.61 16.65 1.64
N LEU A 145 1.47 17.31 0.88
CA LEU A 145 1.88 18.69 1.13
C LEU A 145 2.28 18.88 2.61
N SER A 146 1.69 19.84 3.30
CA SER A 146 1.91 20.09 4.74
C SER A 146 1.03 19.26 5.67
N LYS A 147 0.10 18.45 5.15
CA LYS A 147 -0.81 17.64 5.96
C LYS A 147 -0.16 16.31 6.34
N GLU A 148 -0.27 15.95 7.61
CA GLU A 148 0.19 14.67 8.16
C GLU A 148 -0.88 14.13 9.10
N ILE A 149 -1.41 12.94 8.79
CA ILE A 149 -2.52 12.29 9.50
C ILE A 149 -2.02 10.93 9.98
N PRO A 150 -2.08 10.59 11.29
CA PRO A 150 -1.73 9.27 11.77
C PRO A 150 -2.51 8.18 11.03
N ALA A 151 -1.82 7.16 10.54
CA ALA A 151 -2.46 6.05 9.87
C ALA A 151 -3.15 5.13 10.87
N THR A 152 -4.33 4.62 10.50
CA THR A 152 -5.06 3.59 11.28
C THR A 152 -4.74 2.18 10.80
N HIS A 153 -4.42 2.03 9.53
CA HIS A 153 -4.12 0.77 8.87
C HIS A 153 -3.05 0.98 7.78
N THR A 154 -2.27 -0.05 7.49
CA THR A 154 -1.32 -0.05 6.37
C THR A 154 -2.00 0.28 5.03
N THR A 155 -3.15 -0.33 4.80
CA THR A 155 -4.03 -0.04 3.67
C THR A 155 -5.40 0.25 4.27
N PRO A 156 -5.88 1.50 4.29
CA PRO A 156 -7.17 1.89 4.85
C PRO A 156 -8.35 1.20 4.15
N ASP A 157 -9.56 1.38 4.67
CA ASP A 157 -10.77 0.96 3.96
C ASP A 157 -10.99 1.75 2.66
N PRO A 158 -11.84 1.26 1.74
CA PRO A 158 -12.03 1.88 0.43
C PRO A 158 -12.54 3.32 0.48
N LEU A 159 -13.39 3.66 1.44
CA LEU A 159 -13.91 5.03 1.59
C LEU A 159 -12.80 5.98 1.99
N GLN A 160 -11.98 5.59 2.99
CA GLN A 160 -10.84 6.40 3.42
C GLN A 160 -9.79 6.56 2.32
N ILE A 161 -9.44 5.48 1.60
CA ILE A 161 -8.48 5.56 0.49
C ILE A 161 -8.95 6.59 -0.53
N ASN A 162 -10.18 6.46 -1.02
CA ASN A 162 -10.69 7.35 -2.07
C ASN A 162 -10.88 8.79 -1.57
N ALA A 163 -11.27 8.99 -0.30
CA ALA A 163 -11.33 10.30 0.33
C ALA A 163 -9.95 10.98 0.37
N TYR A 164 -8.91 10.25 0.78
CA TYR A 164 -7.53 10.78 0.78
C TYR A 164 -7.04 11.08 -0.63
N LEU A 165 -7.25 10.18 -1.59
CA LEU A 165 -6.85 10.41 -2.98
C LEU A 165 -7.58 11.62 -3.58
N ARG A 166 -8.89 11.79 -3.31
CA ARG A 166 -9.64 12.97 -3.76
C ARG A 166 -9.08 14.25 -3.16
N ALA A 167 -8.83 14.27 -1.85
CA ALA A 167 -8.22 15.42 -1.18
C ALA A 167 -6.80 15.73 -1.70
N MET A 168 -6.04 14.72 -2.08
CA MET A 168 -4.72 14.86 -2.72
C MET A 168 -4.86 15.50 -4.10
N VAL A 169 -5.78 15.00 -4.94
CA VAL A 169 -6.02 15.56 -6.28
C VAL A 169 -6.48 17.01 -6.19
N ASP A 170 -7.43 17.31 -5.29
CA ASP A 170 -7.93 18.67 -5.07
C ASP A 170 -6.82 19.63 -4.57
N ALA A 171 -5.79 19.09 -3.93
CA ALA A 171 -4.62 19.83 -3.47
C ALA A 171 -3.49 19.90 -4.53
N GLY A 172 -3.69 19.34 -5.74
CA GLY A 172 -2.73 19.38 -6.83
C GLY A 172 -1.62 18.33 -6.74
N VAL A 173 -1.82 17.24 -5.96
CA VAL A 173 -0.85 16.13 -5.87
C VAL A 173 -0.80 15.39 -7.21
N GLU A 174 0.43 15.19 -7.72
CA GLU A 174 0.71 14.52 -8.99
C GLU A 174 1.03 13.02 -8.80
N PHE A 175 1.75 12.68 -7.73
CA PHE A 175 2.19 11.31 -7.41
C PHE A 175 1.72 10.89 -6.04
N CYS A 176 1.17 9.68 -5.93
CA CYS A 176 0.86 9.07 -4.65
C CYS A 176 1.53 7.70 -4.53
N PHE A 177 2.28 7.49 -3.45
CA PHE A 177 2.92 6.22 -3.11
C PHE A 177 2.16 5.54 -2.00
N MET A 178 1.70 4.30 -2.25
CA MET A 178 0.78 3.59 -1.37
C MET A 178 1.32 2.22 -0.98
N GLU A 179 1.29 1.90 0.31
CA GLU A 179 1.49 0.52 0.76
C GLU A 179 0.26 -0.34 0.46
N VAL A 180 0.47 -1.45 -0.26
CA VAL A 180 -0.56 -2.42 -0.60
C VAL A 180 -0.33 -3.69 0.23
N SER A 181 -1.05 -3.83 1.34
CA SER A 181 -0.97 -4.97 2.25
C SER A 181 -1.75 -6.16 1.71
N SER A 182 -1.37 -7.38 2.13
CA SER A 182 -2.11 -8.59 1.76
C SER A 182 -3.55 -8.58 2.28
N HIS A 183 -3.81 -8.03 3.47
CA HIS A 183 -5.16 -7.83 3.99
C HIS A 183 -5.96 -6.86 3.11
N GLY A 184 -5.33 -5.75 2.67
CA GLY A 184 -5.97 -4.79 1.76
C GLY A 184 -6.37 -5.41 0.42
N ILE A 185 -5.55 -6.33 -0.11
CA ILE A 185 -5.87 -7.07 -1.33
C ILE A 185 -6.98 -8.09 -1.06
N ALA A 186 -6.82 -8.95 -0.04
CA ALA A 186 -7.77 -10.01 0.30
C ALA A 186 -9.18 -9.48 0.64
N GLN A 187 -9.26 -8.28 1.17
CA GLN A 187 -10.51 -7.61 1.54
C GLN A 187 -11.02 -6.65 0.44
N ASP A 188 -10.52 -6.76 -0.78
CA ASP A 188 -10.88 -5.91 -1.94
C ASP A 188 -10.73 -4.39 -1.70
N ARG A 189 -9.95 -3.94 -0.68
CA ARG A 189 -9.86 -2.51 -0.32
C ARG A 189 -9.32 -1.62 -1.43
N ILE A 190 -8.52 -2.19 -2.34
CA ILE A 190 -7.89 -1.49 -3.46
C ILE A 190 -8.65 -1.69 -4.79
N LYS A 191 -9.76 -2.43 -4.79
CA LYS A 191 -10.55 -2.65 -5.99
C LYS A 191 -11.16 -1.35 -6.50
N GLY A 192 -11.19 -1.16 -7.81
CA GLY A 192 -11.64 0.10 -8.43
C GLY A 192 -10.57 1.20 -8.46
N LEU A 193 -9.41 1.04 -7.82
CA LEU A 193 -8.27 1.94 -7.99
C LEU A 193 -7.52 1.63 -9.30
N VAL A 194 -7.05 2.67 -9.96
CA VAL A 194 -6.20 2.58 -11.14
C VAL A 194 -4.77 2.90 -10.74
N PHE A 195 -3.89 1.89 -10.80
CA PHE A 195 -2.47 2.06 -10.49
C PHE A 195 -1.67 2.36 -11.75
N THR A 196 -0.78 3.34 -11.67
CA THR A 196 0.25 3.62 -12.69
C THR A 196 1.37 2.59 -12.63
N GLY A 197 1.63 2.02 -11.45
CA GLY A 197 2.62 0.98 -11.27
C GLY A 197 2.44 0.17 -10.02
N GLY A 198 2.96 -1.06 -10.06
CA GLY A 198 3.01 -1.98 -8.93
C GLY A 198 4.43 -2.49 -8.69
N VAL A 199 4.83 -2.51 -7.42
CA VAL A 199 6.16 -2.97 -6.98
C VAL A 199 6.01 -4.16 -6.04
N PHE A 200 6.78 -5.23 -6.29
CA PHE A 200 6.94 -6.37 -5.40
C PHE A 200 8.33 -6.37 -4.77
N THR A 201 8.41 -6.23 -3.45
CA THR A 201 9.70 -6.17 -2.74
C THR A 201 10.24 -7.55 -2.39
N ASN A 202 9.48 -8.39 -1.70
CA ASN A 202 9.86 -9.74 -1.28
C ASN A 202 8.67 -10.49 -0.67
N LEU A 203 8.85 -11.81 -0.47
CA LEU A 203 7.89 -12.66 0.23
C LEU A 203 8.60 -13.59 1.22
N SER A 204 8.36 -13.39 2.52
CA SER A 204 8.76 -14.29 3.59
C SER A 204 7.56 -14.67 4.45
N HIS A 205 7.74 -15.58 5.43
CA HIS A 205 6.65 -16.03 6.30
C HIS A 205 6.13 -14.89 7.17
N ASP A 206 4.86 -14.54 6.97
CA ASP A 206 4.13 -13.53 7.73
C ASP A 206 2.62 -13.73 7.56
N HIS A 207 1.81 -13.22 8.49
CA HIS A 207 0.33 -13.22 8.41
C HIS A 207 -0.31 -14.59 8.11
N LEU A 208 0.30 -15.70 8.54
CA LEU A 208 -0.23 -17.06 8.31
C LEU A 208 -1.43 -17.37 9.22
N ASP A 209 -1.61 -16.65 10.30
CA ASP A 209 -2.82 -16.62 11.12
C ASP A 209 -4.05 -16.24 10.29
N TYR A 210 -3.92 -15.24 9.43
CA TYR A 210 -4.97 -14.76 8.53
C TYR A 210 -5.06 -15.60 7.25
N HIS A 211 -3.95 -15.76 6.50
CA HIS A 211 -3.96 -16.40 5.17
C HIS A 211 -3.94 -17.94 5.20
N LYS A 212 -3.79 -18.56 6.39
CA LYS A 212 -3.78 -20.01 6.64
C LYS A 212 -2.62 -20.78 5.99
N SER A 213 -2.05 -20.31 4.88
CA SER A 213 -0.89 -20.94 4.22
C SER A 213 -0.02 -19.92 3.49
N PHE A 214 1.25 -20.26 3.31
CA PHE A 214 2.18 -19.44 2.52
C PHE A 214 1.73 -19.30 1.05
N THR A 215 1.15 -20.36 0.49
CA THR A 215 0.59 -20.34 -0.88
C THR A 215 -0.54 -19.34 -1.00
N ALA A 216 -1.52 -19.36 -0.09
CA ALA A 216 -2.62 -18.41 -0.09
C ALA A 216 -2.11 -16.96 0.10
N TYR A 217 -1.13 -16.73 1.00
CA TYR A 217 -0.51 -15.43 1.19
C TYR A 217 0.18 -14.90 -0.07
N ARG A 218 0.92 -15.78 -0.78
CA ARG A 218 1.56 -15.48 -2.06
C ARG A 218 0.52 -15.14 -3.14
N ASP A 219 -0.52 -15.99 -3.27
CA ASP A 219 -1.53 -15.87 -4.32
C ASP A 219 -2.38 -14.61 -4.15
N VAL A 220 -2.65 -14.21 -2.91
CA VAL A 220 -3.30 -12.92 -2.62
C VAL A 220 -2.45 -11.75 -3.13
N LYS A 221 -1.13 -11.72 -2.84
CA LYS A 221 -0.28 -10.63 -3.35
C LYS A 221 -0.20 -10.61 -4.88
N LYS A 222 -0.23 -11.79 -5.52
CA LYS A 222 -0.26 -11.90 -6.97
C LYS A 222 -1.47 -11.21 -7.59
N GLN A 223 -2.64 -11.26 -6.95
CA GLN A 223 -3.85 -10.60 -7.45
C GLN A 223 -3.65 -9.10 -7.71
N PHE A 224 -2.80 -8.43 -6.93
CA PHE A 224 -2.47 -7.03 -7.19
C PHE A 224 -1.88 -6.83 -8.59
N PHE A 225 -0.95 -7.70 -9.00
CA PHE A 225 -0.31 -7.65 -10.32
C PHE A 225 -1.24 -8.11 -11.44
N ASP A 226 -2.10 -9.09 -11.18
CA ASP A 226 -3.09 -9.58 -12.14
C ASP A 226 -4.11 -8.50 -12.52
N HIS A 227 -4.35 -7.52 -11.64
CA HIS A 227 -5.29 -6.42 -11.86
C HIS A 227 -4.65 -5.12 -12.36
N LEU A 228 -3.32 -5.07 -12.54
CA LEU A 228 -2.68 -3.89 -13.11
C LEU A 228 -3.11 -3.69 -14.57
N PRO A 229 -3.47 -2.46 -14.99
CA PRO A 229 -3.84 -2.20 -16.37
C PRO A 229 -2.62 -2.31 -17.31
N LYS A 230 -2.87 -2.55 -18.60
CA LYS A 230 -1.82 -2.65 -19.63
C LYS A 230 -0.92 -1.41 -19.70
N SER A 231 -1.43 -0.24 -19.35
CA SER A 231 -0.69 1.02 -19.29
C SER A 231 0.25 1.14 -18.11
N ALA A 232 0.08 0.30 -17.07
CA ALA A 232 0.91 0.31 -15.88
C ALA A 232 2.25 -0.38 -16.09
N PHE A 233 3.15 -0.22 -15.11
CA PHE A 233 4.33 -1.06 -14.96
C PHE A 233 4.18 -2.03 -13.79
N ALA A 234 4.87 -3.16 -13.86
CA ALA A 234 5.03 -4.13 -12.79
C ALA A 234 6.53 -4.35 -12.56
N LEU A 235 7.04 -3.94 -11.40
CA LEU A 235 8.44 -4.06 -11.01
C LEU A 235 8.59 -5.12 -9.93
N ILE A 236 9.34 -6.20 -10.21
CA ILE A 236 9.53 -7.32 -9.28
C ILE A 236 10.97 -7.52 -8.86
N ASN A 237 11.15 -8.03 -7.66
CA ASN A 237 12.45 -8.45 -7.15
C ASN A 237 12.89 -9.77 -7.80
N ALA A 238 13.95 -9.75 -8.59
CA ALA A 238 14.55 -10.92 -9.23
C ALA A 238 15.31 -11.81 -8.23
N ASP A 239 15.69 -11.28 -7.07
CA ASP A 239 16.34 -12.02 -5.99
C ASP A 239 15.34 -12.83 -5.15
N ASP A 240 14.04 -12.53 -5.24
CA ASP A 240 13.00 -13.33 -4.59
C ASP A 240 12.45 -14.40 -5.55
N LYS A 241 12.46 -15.66 -5.11
CA LYS A 241 11.97 -16.80 -5.89
C LYS A 241 10.52 -16.67 -6.36
N ASN A 242 9.71 -15.87 -5.65
CA ASN A 242 8.30 -15.61 -6.00
C ASN A 242 8.14 -14.41 -6.95
N GLY A 243 9.20 -13.64 -7.25
CA GLY A 243 9.10 -12.46 -8.11
C GLY A 243 8.49 -12.78 -9.47
N LYS A 244 9.04 -13.75 -10.21
CA LYS A 244 8.51 -14.17 -11.51
C LYS A 244 7.08 -14.71 -11.42
N PHE A 245 6.70 -15.34 -10.30
CA PHE A 245 5.34 -15.83 -10.09
C PHE A 245 4.31 -14.69 -10.05
N MET A 246 4.67 -13.53 -9.50
CA MET A 246 3.78 -12.36 -9.47
C MET A 246 3.38 -11.87 -10.88
N LEU A 247 4.21 -12.15 -11.89
CA LEU A 247 4.00 -11.66 -13.26
C LEU A 247 3.24 -12.62 -14.18
N GLN A 248 2.90 -13.84 -13.74
CA GLN A 248 2.37 -14.89 -14.64
C GLN A 248 1.15 -14.48 -15.47
N ASN A 249 0.23 -13.68 -14.89
CA ASN A 249 -0.98 -13.20 -15.60
C ASN A 249 -0.97 -11.67 -15.72
N CYS A 250 0.14 -11.02 -15.42
CA CYS A 250 0.26 -9.57 -15.44
C CYS A 250 0.34 -9.06 -16.88
N VAL A 251 -0.59 -8.19 -17.28
CA VAL A 251 -0.64 -7.57 -18.62
C VAL A 251 0.10 -6.24 -18.68
N ALA A 252 0.55 -5.72 -17.54
CA ALA A 252 1.35 -4.49 -17.45
C ALA A 252 2.75 -4.68 -18.03
N LYS A 253 3.47 -3.58 -18.30
CA LYS A 253 4.89 -3.65 -18.67
C LYS A 253 5.71 -4.21 -17.54
N GLN A 254 6.44 -5.30 -17.79
CA GLN A 254 7.15 -6.06 -16.76
C GLN A 254 8.62 -5.62 -16.69
N TYR A 255 9.07 -5.34 -15.48
CA TYR A 255 10.44 -5.00 -15.14
C TYR A 255 10.90 -5.75 -13.89
N SER A 256 12.20 -5.90 -13.76
CA SER A 256 12.85 -6.57 -12.63
C SER A 256 13.96 -5.72 -12.02
N PHE A 257 14.18 -5.89 -10.74
CA PHE A 257 15.33 -5.34 -10.03
C PHE A 257 16.01 -6.42 -9.17
N GLY A 258 17.31 -6.31 -8.94
CA GLY A 258 18.05 -7.28 -8.16
C GLY A 258 19.45 -6.82 -7.77
N LEU A 259 19.95 -7.34 -6.64
CA LEU A 259 21.34 -7.15 -6.17
C LEU A 259 22.25 -8.34 -6.59
N ASN A 260 21.68 -9.53 -6.72
CA ASN A 260 22.43 -10.77 -6.92
C ASN A 260 22.11 -11.43 -8.27
N ASN A 261 20.86 -11.40 -8.70
CA ASN A 261 20.42 -11.99 -9.95
C ASN A 261 20.36 -10.94 -11.07
N TYR A 262 20.51 -11.40 -12.30
CA TYR A 262 20.34 -10.54 -13.48
C TYR A 262 18.93 -9.93 -13.50
N ALA A 263 18.86 -8.63 -13.68
CA ALA A 263 17.63 -7.84 -13.70
C ALA A 263 17.78 -6.61 -14.59
N ASP A 264 16.66 -5.99 -14.95
CA ASP A 264 16.64 -4.75 -15.76
C ASP A 264 17.28 -3.59 -14.99
N TYR A 265 17.09 -3.54 -13.69
CA TYR A 265 17.75 -2.62 -12.76
C TYR A 265 18.63 -3.40 -11.79
N GLN A 266 19.89 -3.02 -11.71
CA GLN A 266 20.87 -3.71 -10.87
C GLN A 266 21.57 -2.74 -9.93
N ALA A 267 21.88 -3.22 -8.73
CA ALA A 267 22.73 -2.50 -7.81
C ALA A 267 23.76 -3.45 -7.18
N LYS A 268 24.91 -2.88 -6.83
CA LYS A 268 25.95 -3.55 -6.06
C LYS A 268 26.33 -2.70 -4.87
N VAL A 269 26.43 -3.32 -3.70
CA VAL A 269 27.01 -2.68 -2.50
C VAL A 269 28.51 -2.79 -2.60
N LEU A 270 29.20 -1.66 -2.70
CA LEU A 270 30.67 -1.58 -2.79
C LEU A 270 31.29 -1.47 -1.41
N GLU A 271 30.75 -0.59 -0.56
CA GLU A 271 31.20 -0.37 0.81
C GLU A 271 30.03 -0.20 1.77
N THR A 272 30.20 -0.59 3.03
CA THR A 272 29.18 -0.43 4.07
C THR A 272 29.82 -0.02 5.39
N GLN A 273 29.28 1.06 5.99
CA GLN A 273 29.68 1.59 7.30
C GLN A 273 28.42 1.97 8.09
N PHE A 274 28.52 2.24 9.41
CA PHE A 274 27.39 2.75 10.19
C PHE A 274 26.90 4.14 9.73
N SER A 275 27.77 4.92 9.08
CA SER A 275 27.43 6.23 8.51
C SER A 275 26.72 6.18 7.17
N GLY A 276 26.73 5.02 6.50
CA GLY A 276 26.14 4.86 5.16
C GLY A 276 26.76 3.73 4.37
N MET A 277 26.42 3.67 3.09
CA MET A 277 26.97 2.70 2.14
C MET A 277 27.23 3.36 0.78
N LEU A 278 28.26 2.87 0.09
CA LEU A 278 28.54 3.18 -1.32
C LEU A 278 27.85 2.12 -2.18
N LEU A 279 26.99 2.57 -3.06
CA LEU A 279 26.26 1.74 -4.00
C LEU A 279 26.71 2.04 -5.43
N GLN A 280 26.73 1.01 -6.26
CA GLN A 280 26.74 1.17 -7.71
C GLN A 280 25.29 0.87 -8.20
N LEU A 281 24.61 1.89 -8.73
CA LEU A 281 23.28 1.78 -9.36
C LEU A 281 23.44 1.96 -10.87
N ASN A 282 23.10 0.95 -11.65
CA ASN A 282 23.25 0.99 -13.11
C ASN A 282 24.60 1.57 -13.59
N GLN A 283 25.71 1.15 -13.01
CA GLN A 283 27.08 1.59 -13.31
C GLN A 283 27.52 2.95 -12.72
N GLN A 284 26.63 3.71 -12.11
CA GLN A 284 26.97 4.97 -11.41
C GLN A 284 27.13 4.73 -9.90
N GLU A 285 28.14 5.35 -9.32
CA GLU A 285 28.38 5.26 -7.87
C GLU A 285 27.61 6.35 -7.13
N VAL A 286 26.96 5.97 -6.04
CA VAL A 286 26.23 6.89 -5.16
C VAL A 286 26.44 6.52 -3.70
N TRP A 287 26.76 7.50 -2.88
CA TRP A 287 26.76 7.36 -1.43
C TRP A 287 25.36 7.55 -0.87
N SER A 288 24.94 6.67 0.02
CA SER A 288 23.68 6.80 0.77
C SER A 288 23.92 6.70 2.27
N THR A 289 23.16 7.49 3.05
CA THR A 289 23.17 7.39 4.52
C THR A 289 22.37 6.19 5.04
N LEU A 290 21.60 5.52 4.19
CA LEU A 290 20.92 4.27 4.53
C LEU A 290 21.93 3.13 4.54
N VAL A 291 21.68 2.12 5.40
CA VAL A 291 22.62 1.02 5.64
C VAL A 291 21.91 -0.32 5.48
N GLY A 292 22.63 -1.31 4.96
CA GLY A 292 22.17 -2.69 4.82
C GLY A 292 21.68 -3.07 3.43
N GLN A 293 21.87 -4.35 3.06
CA GLN A 293 21.47 -4.88 1.75
C GLN A 293 19.99 -4.70 1.46
N PHE A 294 19.11 -4.81 2.48
CA PHE A 294 17.68 -4.55 2.30
C PHE A 294 17.40 -3.09 1.94
N ASN A 295 18.18 -2.12 2.46
CA ASN A 295 18.06 -0.73 2.05
C ASN A 295 18.71 -0.46 0.67
N ALA A 296 19.75 -1.19 0.29
CA ALA A 296 20.25 -1.16 -1.08
C ALA A 296 19.16 -1.60 -2.08
N SER A 297 18.44 -2.67 -1.75
CA SER A 297 17.28 -3.14 -2.52
C SER A 297 16.15 -2.09 -2.57
N ASN A 298 15.80 -1.48 -1.44
CA ASN A 298 14.79 -0.41 -1.40
C ASN A 298 15.20 0.81 -2.24
N LEU A 299 16.47 1.24 -2.17
CA LEU A 299 17.00 2.35 -2.96
C LEU A 299 17.03 2.03 -4.46
N LEU A 300 17.32 0.78 -4.82
CA LEU A 300 17.25 0.34 -6.21
C LEU A 300 15.82 0.44 -6.75
N VAL A 301 14.81 0.07 -5.95
CA VAL A 301 13.39 0.29 -6.31
C VAL A 301 13.10 1.77 -6.49
N VAL A 302 13.60 2.64 -5.58
CA VAL A 302 13.41 4.10 -5.68
C VAL A 302 14.00 4.63 -6.97
N PHE A 303 15.22 4.23 -7.32
CA PHE A 303 15.88 4.57 -8.56
C PHE A 303 15.08 4.08 -9.79
N ALA A 304 14.67 2.81 -9.79
CA ALA A 304 13.92 2.22 -10.89
C ALA A 304 12.57 2.91 -11.13
N VAL A 305 11.82 3.20 -10.06
CA VAL A 305 10.53 3.90 -10.16
C VAL A 305 10.73 5.34 -10.66
N ALA A 306 11.75 6.05 -10.16
CA ALA A 306 12.08 7.39 -10.62
C ALA A 306 12.37 7.40 -12.13
N HIS A 307 13.22 6.48 -12.59
CA HIS A 307 13.53 6.33 -14.03
C HIS A 307 12.28 5.98 -14.87
N MET A 308 11.40 5.09 -14.39
CA MET A 308 10.14 4.75 -15.08
C MET A 308 9.13 5.91 -15.09
N MET A 309 9.30 6.90 -14.20
CA MET A 309 8.50 8.13 -14.16
C MET A 309 9.22 9.31 -14.81
N ASP A 310 10.23 9.03 -15.64
CA ASP A 310 10.96 9.99 -16.49
C ASP A 310 11.77 11.04 -15.70
N LEU A 311 12.20 10.74 -14.45
CA LEU A 311 13.18 11.57 -13.75
C LEU A 311 14.57 11.36 -14.35
N GLU A 312 15.34 12.44 -14.46
CA GLU A 312 16.71 12.42 -14.99
C GLU A 312 17.61 11.59 -14.05
N GLU A 313 18.50 10.77 -14.62
CA GLU A 313 19.30 9.79 -13.89
C GLU A 313 20.26 10.44 -12.88
N MET A 314 21.04 11.44 -13.30
CA MET A 314 22.02 12.09 -12.43
C MET A 314 21.35 12.92 -11.33
N GLU A 315 20.22 13.55 -11.62
CA GLU A 315 19.40 14.22 -10.63
C GLU A 315 18.88 13.22 -9.61
N THR A 316 18.32 12.07 -10.06
CA THR A 316 17.83 10.99 -9.19
C THR A 316 18.93 10.47 -8.25
N LEU A 317 20.14 10.22 -8.76
CA LEU A 317 21.28 9.77 -7.96
C LEU A 317 21.71 10.83 -6.91
N SER A 318 21.74 12.11 -7.32
CA SER A 318 22.00 13.22 -6.40
C SER A 318 20.97 13.27 -5.28
N LEU A 319 19.68 13.14 -5.60
CA LEU A 319 18.60 13.13 -4.61
C LEU A 319 18.68 11.90 -3.70
N ILE A 320 18.99 10.70 -4.23
CA ILE A 320 19.19 9.48 -3.44
C ILE A 320 20.27 9.69 -2.36
N SER A 321 21.35 10.40 -2.67
CA SER A 321 22.43 10.68 -1.72
C SER A 321 21.99 11.51 -0.51
N THR A 322 20.91 12.28 -0.65
CA THR A 322 20.35 13.15 0.41
C THR A 322 19.27 12.47 1.26
N LEU A 323 18.74 11.33 0.81
CA LEU A 323 17.70 10.60 1.53
C LEU A 323 18.17 10.16 2.91
N LYS A 324 17.26 10.19 3.88
CA LYS A 324 17.52 9.82 5.27
C LYS A 324 16.71 8.56 5.64
N ASN A 325 17.15 7.89 6.70
CA ASN A 325 16.42 6.76 7.26
C ASN A 325 14.98 7.13 7.61
N VAL A 326 14.05 6.23 7.29
CA VAL A 326 12.65 6.33 7.68
C VAL A 326 12.55 6.05 9.18
N LYS A 327 11.71 6.81 9.89
CA LYS A 327 11.50 6.68 11.33
C LYS A 327 11.16 5.22 11.70
N GLY A 328 11.94 4.66 12.65
CA GLY A 328 11.76 3.28 13.10
C GLY A 328 12.14 2.20 12.06
N ARG A 329 12.91 2.53 11.02
CA ARG A 329 13.40 1.58 10.00
C ARG A 329 14.92 1.67 9.90
N PHE A 330 15.63 0.79 10.60
CA PHE A 330 17.07 0.81 10.77
C PHE A 330 17.60 2.23 11.11
N GLN A 331 16.86 2.94 11.94
CA GLN A 331 17.16 4.31 12.32
C GLN A 331 18.32 4.32 13.32
N THR A 332 19.42 4.97 12.96
CA THR A 332 20.65 5.00 13.76
C THR A 332 20.78 6.31 14.52
N PHE A 333 21.21 6.22 15.77
CA PHE A 333 21.57 7.35 16.64
C PHE A 333 22.90 7.08 17.31
N THR A 334 23.71 8.12 17.47
CA THR A 334 24.93 8.04 18.27
C THR A 334 24.70 8.73 19.61
N THR A 335 24.93 8.02 20.70
CA THR A 335 24.80 8.58 22.05
C THR A 335 26.03 9.46 22.39
N PRO A 336 25.94 10.31 23.43
CA PRO A 336 27.10 11.07 23.93
C PRO A 336 28.31 10.19 24.33
N HIS A 337 28.02 8.94 24.76
CA HIS A 337 29.03 7.93 25.09
C HIS A 337 29.51 7.09 23.89
N LYS A 338 29.26 7.56 22.66
CA LYS A 338 29.66 6.92 21.40
C LYS A 338 29.05 5.53 21.19
N ALA A 339 27.98 5.16 21.90
CA ALA A 339 27.22 3.95 21.57
C ALA A 339 26.30 4.23 20.37
N THR A 340 26.24 3.27 19.44
CA THR A 340 25.30 3.30 18.32
C THR A 340 23.99 2.63 18.76
N VAL A 341 22.90 3.35 18.69
CA VAL A 341 21.54 2.83 18.92
C VAL A 341 20.85 2.68 17.58
N ILE A 342 20.24 1.52 17.34
CA ILE A 342 19.48 1.23 16.14
C ILE A 342 18.04 0.92 16.56
N VAL A 343 17.09 1.63 15.94
CA VAL A 343 15.65 1.40 16.13
C VAL A 343 15.06 0.84 14.84
N ASP A 344 14.47 -0.35 14.93
CA ASP A 344 13.85 -1.00 13.79
C ASP A 344 12.50 -1.64 14.17
N TYR A 345 11.61 -1.75 13.20
CA TYR A 345 10.29 -2.37 13.34
C TYR A 345 10.32 -3.89 13.04
N ALA A 346 11.48 -4.51 12.94
CA ALA A 346 11.61 -5.93 12.66
C ALA A 346 10.87 -6.76 13.71
N HIS A 347 9.80 -7.47 13.30
CA HIS A 347 8.93 -8.27 14.16
C HIS A 347 8.72 -9.69 13.62
N THR A 348 9.29 -10.02 12.46
CA THR A 348 9.34 -11.38 11.93
C THR A 348 10.75 -11.95 12.09
N PRO A 349 10.92 -13.30 12.16
CA PRO A 349 12.25 -13.92 12.26
C PRO A 349 13.18 -13.48 11.13
N ASP A 350 12.71 -13.46 9.90
CA ASP A 350 13.48 -13.03 8.72
C ASP A 350 13.93 -11.56 8.82
N ALA A 351 13.02 -10.66 9.22
CA ALA A 351 13.36 -9.24 9.36
C ALA A 351 14.39 -9.02 10.47
N LEU A 352 14.24 -9.66 11.63
CA LEU A 352 15.19 -9.56 12.74
C LEU A 352 16.56 -10.13 12.36
N GLU A 353 16.59 -11.27 11.68
CA GLU A 353 17.83 -11.89 11.19
C GLU A 353 18.58 -10.95 10.22
N ASN A 354 17.86 -10.30 9.29
CA ASN A 354 18.44 -9.36 8.34
C ASN A 354 19.04 -8.13 9.03
N VAL A 355 18.37 -7.59 10.04
CA VAL A 355 18.88 -6.48 10.86
C VAL A 355 20.14 -6.90 11.60
N LEU A 356 20.11 -8.02 12.32
CA LEU A 356 21.27 -8.52 13.10
C LEU A 356 22.46 -8.90 12.21
N LYS A 357 22.22 -9.53 11.07
CA LYS A 357 23.27 -9.83 10.07
C LYS A 357 23.92 -8.55 9.54
N THR A 358 23.13 -7.52 9.27
CA THR A 358 23.64 -6.22 8.82
C THR A 358 24.55 -5.61 9.88
N ILE A 359 24.10 -5.53 11.14
CA ILE A 359 24.90 -5.02 12.25
C ILE A 359 26.20 -5.84 12.39
N SER A 360 26.11 -7.17 12.34
CA SER A 360 27.27 -8.06 12.47
C SER A 360 28.33 -7.90 11.37
N LYS A 361 27.92 -7.49 10.17
CA LYS A 361 28.84 -7.20 9.06
C LYS A 361 29.57 -5.87 9.21
N ILE A 362 28.92 -4.89 9.84
CA ILE A 362 29.45 -3.52 9.93
C ILE A 362 30.32 -3.32 11.17
N ARG A 363 29.99 -3.98 12.29
CA ARG A 363 30.73 -3.83 13.55
C ARG A 363 32.15 -4.38 13.45
N THR A 364 33.08 -3.78 14.21
CA THR A 364 34.50 -4.17 14.22
C THR A 364 34.78 -5.41 15.06
N LYS A 365 33.79 -6.04 15.67
CA LYS A 365 33.82 -7.17 16.62
C LYS A 365 34.36 -6.85 18.02
N ASN A 366 34.78 -5.62 18.28
CA ASN A 366 35.19 -5.19 19.62
C ASN A 366 34.02 -4.61 20.41
N GLU A 367 32.89 -4.33 19.76
CA GLU A 367 31.69 -3.81 20.39
C GLU A 367 30.80 -4.93 20.94
N THR A 368 30.16 -4.69 22.07
CA THR A 368 29.09 -5.54 22.60
C THR A 368 27.79 -5.22 21.89
N LEU A 369 27.12 -6.23 21.30
CA LEU A 369 25.79 -6.10 20.75
C LEU A 369 24.74 -6.45 21.81
N ILE A 370 23.89 -5.48 22.14
CA ILE A 370 22.75 -5.66 23.03
C ILE A 370 21.48 -5.57 22.21
N THR A 371 20.62 -6.59 22.28
CA THR A 371 19.34 -6.61 21.57
C THR A 371 18.19 -6.55 22.57
N LEU A 372 17.29 -5.57 22.39
CA LEU A 372 16.04 -5.47 23.14
C LEU A 372 14.89 -5.66 22.15
N SER A 373 14.06 -6.67 22.39
CA SER A 373 12.87 -6.95 21.60
C SER A 373 11.63 -6.89 22.49
N LEU A 374 10.58 -6.19 22.01
CA LEU A 374 9.32 -5.97 22.72
C LEU A 374 8.14 -6.71 22.06
N ILE A 375 8.42 -7.71 21.21
CA ILE A 375 7.39 -8.42 20.43
C ILE A 375 6.43 -9.22 21.32
N HIS A 376 6.88 -9.68 22.47
CA HIS A 376 6.15 -10.58 23.37
C HIS A 376 6.10 -10.05 24.80
N ILE A 377 5.69 -8.82 24.98
CA ILE A 377 5.41 -8.30 26.33
C ILE A 377 3.92 -8.44 26.63
#